data_2f255558fab62ab95643d44f5d0d19ff
#
_entry.id   2f255558fab62ab95643d44f5d0d19ff
#
_cell.length_a   1.000
_cell.length_b   1.000
_cell.length_c   1.000
_cell.angle_alpha   90.00
_cell.angle_beta   90.00
_cell.angle_gamma   90.00
#
_symmetry.space_group_name_H-M   'P 1'
#
loop_
_entity.id
_entity.type
_entity.pdbx_description
1 polymer ?
#
loop_
_entity_poly.entity_id
_entity_poly.type
_entity_poly.pdbx_seq_one_letter_code
_entity_poly.pdbx_strand_id
1 'polypeptide(L)'
;MIDKKLILATESNPVQDEIASHYQEIIRLLGENTQREGLLKTPHRVAKAMQFMTYGYQVDPKEILKSAMFQEEYQQMVIVRDIDFYSMCCLLYTSPSPRD
;
A
#
# COMPACT_ATOMS: atom_id res chain seq x y z
N MET A 1 5.51 -4.49 14.45
CA MET A 1 5.90 -5.76 13.83
C MET A 1 5.39 -5.82 12.40
N ILE A 2 6.26 -6.15 11.46
CA ILE A 2 5.90 -6.20 10.05
C ILE A 2 5.25 -7.56 9.77
N ASP A 3 4.07 -7.55 9.16
CA ASP A 3 3.38 -8.75 8.74
C ASP A 3 4.16 -9.44 7.61
N LYS A 4 4.23 -10.76 7.64
CA LYS A 4 4.85 -11.55 6.59
C LYS A 4 4.25 -11.28 5.22
N LYS A 5 2.93 -11.08 5.13
CA LYS A 5 2.27 -10.73 3.88
C LYS A 5 2.70 -9.38 3.35
N LEU A 6 2.98 -8.43 4.24
CA LEU A 6 3.48 -7.13 3.84
C LEU A 6 4.88 -7.23 3.24
N ILE A 7 5.74 -8.07 3.82
CA ILE A 7 7.06 -8.33 3.28
C ILE A 7 6.95 -8.92 1.88
N LEU A 8 6.08 -9.90 1.69
CA LEU A 8 5.86 -10.51 0.38
C LEU A 8 5.35 -9.52 -0.66
N ALA A 9 4.50 -8.58 -0.24
CA ALA A 9 3.99 -7.55 -1.14
C ALA A 9 5.08 -6.58 -1.61
N THR A 10 6.18 -6.45 -0.87
CA THR A 10 7.28 -5.56 -1.24
C THR A 10 8.39 -6.27 -2.01
N GLU A 11 8.35 -7.58 -2.09
CA GLU A 11 9.31 -8.34 -2.88
C GLU A 11 8.95 -8.32 -4.37
N SER A 12 9.95 -8.47 -5.21
CA SER A 12 9.74 -8.54 -6.65
C SER A 12 8.94 -9.79 -7.00
N ASN A 13 7.94 -9.64 -7.86
CA ASN A 13 7.09 -10.73 -8.31
C ASN A 13 6.54 -10.40 -9.70
N PRO A 14 5.94 -11.39 -10.41
CA PRO A 14 5.43 -11.16 -11.75
C PRO A 14 4.41 -10.03 -11.86
N VAL A 15 3.54 -9.88 -10.86
CA VAL A 15 2.56 -8.80 -10.85
C VAL A 15 3.25 -7.45 -10.72
N GLN A 16 4.26 -7.37 -9.87
CA GLN A 16 5.05 -6.15 -9.71
C GLN A 16 5.74 -5.76 -11.01
N ASP A 17 6.30 -6.73 -11.72
CA ASP A 17 6.96 -6.48 -13.00
C ASP A 17 5.97 -5.96 -14.05
N GLU A 18 4.78 -6.52 -14.08
CA GLU A 18 3.73 -6.05 -14.97
C GLU A 18 3.29 -4.64 -14.66
N ILE A 19 3.07 -4.34 -13.38
CA ILE A 19 2.75 -2.96 -12.95
C ILE A 19 3.88 -2.01 -13.36
N ALA A 20 5.13 -2.42 -13.14
CA ALA A 20 6.29 -1.62 -13.51
C ALA A 20 6.32 -1.31 -15.00
N SER A 21 5.98 -2.28 -15.85
CA SER A 21 5.95 -2.06 -17.29
C SER A 21 4.92 -1.04 -17.71
N HIS A 22 3.77 -1.01 -17.06
CA HIS A 22 2.74 0.00 -17.30
C HIS A 22 3.21 1.38 -16.87
N TYR A 23 3.89 1.49 -15.74
CA TYR A 23 4.43 2.78 -15.29
C TYR A 23 5.54 3.28 -16.20
N GLN A 24 6.36 2.38 -16.73
CA GLN A 24 7.36 2.75 -17.72
C GLN A 24 6.71 3.40 -18.95
N GLU A 25 5.60 2.83 -19.39
CA GLU A 25 4.85 3.38 -20.53
C GLU A 25 4.25 4.74 -20.20
N ILE A 26 3.72 4.91 -18.98
CA ILE A 26 3.20 6.20 -18.53
C ILE A 26 4.30 7.26 -18.55
N ILE A 27 5.48 6.94 -18.04
CA ILE A 27 6.62 7.86 -18.01
C ILE A 27 7.01 8.24 -19.43
N ARG A 28 7.04 7.28 -20.33
CA ARG A 28 7.34 7.53 -21.74
C ARG A 28 6.32 8.49 -22.37
N LEU A 29 5.04 8.26 -22.08
CA LEU A 29 3.97 9.11 -22.62
C LEU A 29 4.01 10.53 -22.08
N LEU A 30 4.55 10.71 -20.87
CA LEU A 30 4.75 12.04 -20.29
C LEU A 30 5.92 12.79 -20.91
N GLY A 31 6.66 12.15 -21.81
CA GLY A 31 7.76 12.80 -22.51
C GLY A 31 9.13 12.62 -21.87
N GLU A 32 9.24 11.77 -20.85
CA GLU A 32 10.53 11.52 -20.20
C GLU A 32 11.26 10.34 -20.84
N ASN A 33 12.58 10.39 -20.77
CA ASN A 33 13.43 9.30 -21.23
C ASN A 33 13.50 8.21 -20.16
N THR A 34 12.85 7.09 -20.40
CA THR A 34 12.80 5.98 -19.44
C THR A 34 14.15 5.30 -19.23
N GLN A 35 15.11 5.54 -20.14
CA GLN A 35 16.45 4.98 -20.03
C GLN A 35 17.42 5.89 -19.28
N ARG A 36 16.97 7.08 -18.88
CA ARG A 36 17.78 7.97 -18.07
C ARG A 36 18.09 7.33 -16.72
N GLU A 37 19.32 7.48 -16.26
CA GLU A 37 19.80 6.84 -15.02
C GLU A 37 18.86 7.06 -13.84
N GLY A 38 18.35 8.27 -13.67
CA GLY A 38 17.43 8.60 -12.59
C GLY A 38 16.06 7.96 -12.72
N LEU A 39 15.70 7.38 -13.88
CA LEU A 39 14.40 6.79 -14.13
C LEU A 39 14.44 5.29 -14.39
N LEU A 40 15.61 4.70 -14.49
CA LEU A 40 15.73 3.27 -14.81
C LEU A 40 15.00 2.38 -13.81
N LYS A 41 15.09 2.70 -12.53
CA LYS A 41 14.47 1.91 -11.46
C LYS A 41 13.14 2.47 -10.98
N THR A 42 12.72 3.62 -11.51
CA THR A 42 11.50 4.28 -11.06
C THR A 42 10.26 3.43 -11.28
N PRO A 43 10.05 2.76 -12.44
CA PRO A 43 8.87 1.92 -12.61
C PRO A 43 8.73 0.85 -11.54
N HIS A 44 9.81 0.18 -11.18
CA HIS A 44 9.78 -0.86 -10.14
C HIS A 44 9.54 -0.26 -8.74
N ARG A 45 10.10 0.90 -8.46
CA ARG A 45 9.86 1.59 -7.20
C ARG A 45 8.41 2.01 -7.05
N VAL A 46 7.81 2.53 -8.13
CA VAL A 46 6.41 2.91 -8.12
C VAL A 46 5.53 1.68 -7.97
N ALA A 47 5.85 0.59 -8.67
CA ALA A 47 5.10 -0.65 -8.56
C ALA A 47 5.11 -1.19 -7.13
N LYS A 48 6.27 -1.18 -6.47
CA LYS A 48 6.38 -1.58 -5.06
C LYS A 48 5.52 -0.69 -4.16
N ALA A 49 5.60 0.61 -4.36
CA ALA A 49 4.84 1.56 -3.56
C ALA A 49 3.34 1.34 -3.73
N MET A 50 2.88 1.11 -4.95
CA MET A 50 1.47 0.85 -5.23
C MET A 50 1.00 -0.45 -4.58
N GLN A 51 1.79 -1.50 -4.65
CA GLN A 51 1.45 -2.75 -3.99
C GLN A 51 1.40 -2.60 -2.47
N PHE A 52 2.32 -1.83 -1.92
CA PHE A 52 2.34 -1.55 -0.49
C PHE A 52 1.09 -0.75 -0.07
N MET A 53 0.76 0.30 -0.81
CA MET A 53 -0.36 1.17 -0.46
C MET A 53 -1.72 0.50 -0.65
N THR A 54 -1.79 -0.49 -1.52
CA THR A 54 -3.03 -1.23 -1.79
C THR A 54 -3.03 -2.62 -1.12
N TYR A 55 -2.11 -2.86 -0.21
CA TYR A 55 -1.95 -4.13 0.47
C TYR A 55 -3.25 -4.62 1.13
N GLY A 56 -4.08 -3.70 1.56
CA GLY A 56 -5.35 -4.05 2.19
C GLY A 56 -6.26 -4.92 1.33
N TYR A 57 -6.13 -4.87 0.01
CA TYR A 57 -6.91 -5.74 -0.88
C TYR A 57 -6.58 -7.22 -0.71
N GLN A 58 -5.40 -7.52 -0.20
CA GLN A 58 -4.93 -8.90 -0.03
C GLN A 58 -5.11 -9.41 1.39
N VAL A 59 -5.64 -8.58 2.27
CA VAL A 59 -5.80 -8.89 3.68
C VAL A 59 -7.24 -9.31 3.95
N ASP A 60 -7.41 -10.41 4.66
CA ASP A 60 -8.73 -10.83 5.15
C ASP A 60 -8.96 -10.18 6.52
N PRO A 61 -9.93 -9.26 6.63
CA PRO A 61 -10.22 -8.61 7.92
C PRO A 61 -10.57 -9.62 9.01
N LYS A 62 -11.22 -10.70 8.64
CA LYS A 62 -11.60 -11.74 9.61
C LYS A 62 -10.39 -12.43 10.22
N GLU A 63 -9.36 -12.67 9.40
CA GLU A 63 -8.11 -13.26 9.90
C GLU A 63 -7.40 -12.34 10.87
N ILE A 64 -7.37 -11.03 10.56
CA ILE A 64 -6.76 -10.05 11.45
C ILE A 64 -7.50 -10.01 12.78
N LEU A 65 -8.83 -9.97 12.76
CA LEU A 65 -9.64 -9.94 13.97
C LEU A 65 -9.44 -11.21 14.80
N LYS A 66 -9.39 -12.38 14.15
CA LYS A 66 -9.16 -13.63 14.85
C LYS A 66 -7.81 -13.67 15.55
N SER A 67 -6.78 -13.13 14.92
CA SER A 67 -5.44 -13.12 15.50
C SER A 67 -5.34 -12.22 16.73
N ALA A 68 -6.24 -11.26 16.87
CA ALA A 68 -6.26 -10.32 17.97
C ALA A 68 -7.32 -10.68 19.04
N MET A 69 -8.01 -11.79 18.88
CA MET A 69 -9.06 -12.17 19.84
C MET A 69 -8.48 -12.69 21.15
N PHE A 70 -9.05 -12.21 22.25
CA PHE A 70 -8.73 -12.69 23.58
C PHE A 70 -9.86 -13.57 24.10
N GLN A 71 -9.53 -14.50 24.98
CA GLN A 71 -10.52 -15.39 25.61
C GLN A 71 -11.20 -14.70 26.80
N GLU A 72 -11.73 -13.54 26.57
CA GLU A 72 -12.47 -12.83 27.60
C GLU A 72 -13.90 -12.61 27.14
N GLU A 73 -14.84 -12.85 28.03
CA GLU A 73 -16.25 -12.64 27.74
C GLU A 73 -16.64 -11.21 28.05
N TYR A 74 -16.76 -10.41 27.02
CA TYR A 74 -17.33 -9.06 27.14
C TYR A 74 -18.72 -9.06 26.53
N GLN A 75 -19.69 -8.63 27.31
CA GLN A 75 -21.06 -8.47 26.82
C GLN A 75 -21.36 -7.03 26.45
N GLN A 76 -20.40 -6.15 26.60
CA GLN A 76 -20.55 -4.74 26.31
C GLN A 76 -19.81 -4.38 25.03
N MET A 77 -20.34 -3.37 24.33
CA MET A 77 -19.68 -2.81 23.16
C MET A 77 -18.36 -2.16 23.54
N VAL A 78 -17.33 -2.47 22.78
CA VAL A 78 -16.02 -1.83 22.92
C VAL A 78 -15.89 -0.77 21.83
N ILE A 79 -15.56 0.45 22.22
CA ILE A 79 -15.41 1.58 21.32
C ILE A 79 -13.96 2.04 21.37
N VAL A 80 -13.33 2.09 20.20
CA VAL A 80 -11.99 2.67 20.03
C VAL A 80 -12.16 3.98 19.31
N ARG A 81 -11.61 5.06 19.87
CA ARG A 81 -11.78 6.42 19.35
C ARG A 81 -10.47 6.96 18.83
N ASP A 82 -10.59 7.99 17.99
CA ASP A 82 -9.44 8.76 17.52
C ASP A 82 -8.40 7.91 16.79
N ILE A 83 -8.89 7.01 15.93
CA ILE A 83 -8.02 6.17 15.10
C ILE A 83 -7.59 6.98 13.88
N ASP A 84 -6.28 7.12 13.70
CA ASP A 84 -5.74 7.74 12.49
C ASP A 84 -5.99 6.84 11.28
N PHE A 85 -6.53 7.44 10.24
CA PHE A 85 -6.85 6.73 9.02
C PHE A 85 -6.27 7.45 7.82
N TYR A 86 -5.57 6.70 6.98
CA TYR A 86 -4.95 7.23 5.78
C TYR A 86 -5.40 6.43 4.57
N SER A 87 -5.73 7.14 3.50
CA SER A 87 -6.04 6.52 2.22
C SER A 87 -5.02 6.96 1.18
N MET A 88 -4.95 6.19 0.10
CA MET A 88 -4.04 6.52 -0.99
C MET A 88 -4.31 7.93 -1.54
N CYS A 89 -5.56 8.31 -1.65
CA CYS A 89 -5.93 9.63 -2.15
C CYS A 89 -5.35 10.75 -1.28
N CYS A 90 -5.47 10.62 0.03
CA CYS A 90 -4.93 11.60 0.97
C CYS A 90 -3.41 11.66 0.90
N LEU A 91 -2.76 10.52 0.72
CA LEU A 91 -1.30 10.45 0.74
C LEU A 91 -0.66 10.94 -0.55
N LEU A 92 -1.32 10.75 -1.70
CA LEU A 92 -0.72 10.99 -3.00
C LEU A 92 -1.22 12.27 -3.67
N TYR A 93 -2.47 12.62 -3.48
CA TYR A 93 -3.11 13.66 -4.30
C TYR A 93 -3.52 14.89 -3.54
N THR A 94 -3.45 14.85 -2.23
CA THR A 94 -3.77 16.02 -1.41
C THR A 94 -2.62 16.32 -0.47
N SER A 95 -2.35 17.60 -0.29
CA SER A 95 -1.41 18.02 0.74
C SER A 95 -2.02 17.71 2.11
N PRO A 96 -1.21 17.34 3.10
CA PRO A 96 -1.71 17.18 4.46
C PRO A 96 -2.39 18.45 4.91
N SER A 97 -3.59 18.30 5.45
CA SER A 97 -4.34 19.44 5.96
C SER A 97 -4.60 19.24 7.44
N PRO A 98 -4.39 20.27 8.26
CA PRO A 98 -4.59 20.14 9.70
C PRO A 98 -6.02 19.78 10.10
N ARG A 99 -6.99 20.06 9.25
CA ARG A 99 -8.38 19.76 9.52
C ARG A 99 -8.81 18.35 9.16
N ASP A 100 -7.98 17.69 8.43
CA ASP A 100 -8.31 16.36 7.91
C ASP A 100 -8.04 15.28 8.93
#